data_e9bb9403c90841cd5426f6cf31bd971b
#
_entry.id   e9bb9403c90841cd5426f6cf31bd971b
#
_cell.length_a   1.000
_cell.length_b   1.000
_cell.length_c   1.000
_cell.angle_alpha   90.00
_cell.angle_beta   90.00
_cell.angle_gamma   90.00
#
_symmetry.space_group_name_H-M   'P 1'
#
loop_
_entity.id
_entity.type
_entity.pdbx_description
1 polymer ?
#
loop_
_entity_poly.entity_id
_entity_poly.type
_entity_poly.pdbx_seq_one_letter_code
_entity_poly.pdbx_strand_id
1 'polypeptide(L)'
;LRRVRVRHVGALEDDALAEELRQRTQVLCIVNNRRHARALFDAIAEQPGAHHLTTLMHARHRIAALTRVREELKAGRPCRLVAPSWIEAGVDGDFPTALRAEAGLDSVAQAAGRCNREGRRPTEASEVLVFSPVNWQPPQELKVFTEVFREIARTHSGDLLAMEAIHAYFQRLYRRLGDNLLDHEATLTQLRTADRGGQ
;
A
#
# COMPACT_ATOMS: atom_id res chain seq x y z
N LEU A 1 -7.45 11.08 -14.61
CA LEU A 1 -8.83 10.76 -14.18
C LEU A 1 -8.78 10.14 -12.79
N ARG A 2 -9.34 10.84 -11.81
CA ARG A 2 -9.39 10.38 -10.42
C ARG A 2 -10.39 9.22 -10.32
N ARG A 3 -9.94 8.04 -9.85
CA ARG A 3 -10.77 6.82 -9.75
C ARG A 3 -11.13 6.44 -8.33
N VAL A 4 -10.42 6.99 -7.34
CA VAL A 4 -10.58 6.66 -5.93
C VAL A 4 -10.40 7.89 -5.07
N ARG A 5 -10.96 7.85 -3.85
CA ARG A 5 -10.65 8.82 -2.79
C ARG A 5 -9.57 8.22 -1.89
N VAL A 6 -8.53 8.99 -1.62
CA VAL A 6 -7.47 8.59 -0.67
C VAL A 6 -7.60 9.46 0.58
N ARG A 7 -7.76 8.82 1.72
CA ARG A 7 -7.88 9.51 3.02
C ARG A 7 -6.90 8.93 4.03
N HIS A 8 -6.22 9.78 4.77
CA HIS A 8 -5.47 9.37 5.95
C HIS A 8 -6.40 9.40 7.17
N VAL A 9 -6.57 8.26 7.83
CA VAL A 9 -7.54 8.08 8.93
C VAL A 9 -6.90 8.08 10.31
N GLY A 10 -5.59 8.31 10.36
CA GLY A 10 -4.85 8.36 11.63
C GLY A 10 -4.49 6.98 12.18
N ALA A 11 -4.32 6.92 13.50
CA ALA A 11 -3.93 5.71 14.20
C ALA A 11 -5.12 4.74 14.31
N LEU A 12 -4.88 3.46 13.99
CA LEU A 12 -5.83 2.38 14.18
C LEU A 12 -5.17 1.20 14.90
N GLU A 13 -5.89 0.65 15.87
CA GLU A 13 -5.55 -0.60 16.53
C GLU A 13 -6.05 -1.80 15.71
N ASP A 14 -5.49 -2.98 15.98
CA ASP A 14 -5.81 -4.20 15.23
C ASP A 14 -7.30 -4.59 15.36
N ASP A 15 -7.93 -4.36 16.50
CA ASP A 15 -9.36 -4.64 16.70
C ASP A 15 -10.24 -3.73 15.81
N ALA A 16 -9.90 -2.44 15.73
CA ALA A 16 -10.59 -1.50 14.86
C ALA A 16 -10.39 -1.85 13.37
N LEU A 17 -9.19 -2.27 12.98
CA LEU A 17 -8.90 -2.75 11.62
C LEU A 17 -9.67 -4.03 11.30
N ALA A 18 -9.74 -4.98 12.25
CA ALA A 18 -10.50 -6.21 12.07
C ALA A 18 -12.00 -5.90 11.88
N GLU A 19 -12.53 -4.93 12.64
CA GLU A 19 -13.93 -4.50 12.48
C GLU A 19 -14.16 -3.84 11.11
N GLU A 20 -13.27 -2.96 10.68
CA GLU A 20 -13.30 -2.37 9.33
C GLU A 20 -13.33 -3.46 8.22
N LEU A 21 -12.56 -4.53 8.42
CA LEU A 21 -12.55 -5.68 7.50
C LEU A 21 -13.85 -6.48 7.54
N ARG A 22 -14.45 -6.68 8.73
CA ARG A 22 -15.72 -7.42 8.88
C ARG A 22 -16.88 -6.69 8.21
N GLN A 23 -16.96 -5.38 8.37
CA GLN A 23 -18.06 -4.56 7.85
C GLN A 23 -18.09 -4.48 6.33
N ARG A 24 -16.97 -4.71 5.66
CA ARG A 24 -16.88 -4.61 4.20
C ARG A 24 -17.04 -5.96 3.53
N THR A 25 -17.86 -6.01 2.49
CA THR A 25 -18.04 -7.24 1.69
C THR A 25 -16.78 -7.57 0.88
N GLN A 26 -16.16 -6.54 0.27
CA GLN A 26 -14.95 -6.70 -0.54
C GLN A 26 -13.94 -5.65 -0.13
N VAL A 27 -12.78 -6.08 0.36
CA VAL A 27 -11.72 -5.18 0.85
C VAL A 27 -10.34 -5.81 0.73
N LEU A 28 -9.37 -4.99 0.36
CA LEU A 28 -7.96 -5.31 0.39
C LEU A 28 -7.30 -4.60 1.57
N CYS A 29 -6.61 -5.33 2.44
CA CYS A 29 -5.81 -4.76 3.51
C CYS A 29 -4.33 -5.07 3.28
N ILE A 30 -3.52 -4.02 3.16
CA ILE A 30 -2.08 -4.12 2.94
C ILE A 30 -1.35 -3.53 4.15
N VAL A 31 -0.53 -4.35 4.78
CA VAL A 31 0.30 -3.96 5.93
C VAL A 31 1.78 -4.15 5.64
N ASN A 32 2.64 -3.52 6.44
CA ASN A 32 4.10 -3.54 6.18
C ASN A 32 4.83 -4.73 6.80
N ASN A 33 4.13 -5.53 7.63
CA ASN A 33 4.73 -6.61 8.40
C ASN A 33 3.95 -7.91 8.20
N ARG A 34 4.64 -9.03 7.97
CA ARG A 34 4.02 -10.36 7.81
C ARG A 34 3.30 -10.83 9.08
N ARG A 35 3.84 -10.52 10.27
CA ARG A 35 3.21 -10.89 11.55
C ARG A 35 1.91 -10.12 11.74
N HIS A 36 1.90 -8.84 11.40
CA HIS A 36 0.69 -8.02 11.41
C HIS A 36 -0.36 -8.56 10.44
N ALA A 37 0.03 -8.87 9.19
CA ALA A 37 -0.89 -9.49 8.23
C ALA A 37 -1.48 -10.79 8.76
N ARG A 38 -0.70 -11.62 9.43
CA ARG A 38 -1.16 -12.86 10.06
C ARG A 38 -2.14 -12.59 11.21
N ALA A 39 -1.81 -11.66 12.11
CA ALA A 39 -2.67 -11.32 13.24
C ALA A 39 -4.04 -10.80 12.78
N LEU A 40 -4.07 -9.90 11.80
CA LEU A 40 -5.32 -9.41 11.21
C LEU A 40 -6.12 -10.51 10.51
N PHE A 41 -5.44 -11.38 9.78
CA PHE A 41 -6.14 -12.52 9.16
C PHE A 41 -6.74 -13.44 10.21
N ASP A 42 -6.01 -13.80 11.26
CA ASP A 42 -6.51 -14.67 12.33
C ASP A 42 -7.74 -14.05 13.02
N ALA A 43 -7.79 -12.72 13.18
CA ALA A 43 -8.93 -12.01 13.73
C ALA A 43 -10.19 -12.06 12.86
N ILE A 44 -10.06 -12.33 11.56
CA ILE A 44 -11.18 -12.40 10.60
C ILE A 44 -11.32 -13.76 9.93
N ALA A 45 -10.56 -14.78 10.35
CA ALA A 45 -10.46 -16.06 9.65
C ALA A 45 -11.80 -16.78 9.44
N GLU A 46 -12.75 -16.59 10.35
CA GLU A 46 -14.10 -17.17 10.28
C GLU A 46 -15.05 -16.37 9.37
N GLN A 47 -14.63 -15.20 8.88
CA GLN A 47 -15.47 -14.40 8.00
C GLN A 47 -15.51 -15.01 6.59
N PRO A 48 -16.69 -15.01 5.93
CA PRO A 48 -16.79 -15.45 4.54
C PRO A 48 -15.85 -14.67 3.63
N GLY A 49 -15.11 -15.39 2.77
CA GLY A 49 -14.19 -14.77 1.84
C GLY A 49 -12.93 -14.17 2.50
N ALA A 50 -12.55 -14.63 3.70
CA ALA A 50 -11.28 -14.24 4.30
C ALA A 50 -10.10 -14.94 3.62
N HIS A 51 -9.14 -14.16 3.14
CA HIS A 51 -7.94 -14.64 2.47
C HIS A 51 -6.69 -13.98 3.06
N HIS A 52 -5.63 -14.77 3.17
CA HIS A 52 -4.31 -14.28 3.57
C HIS A 52 -3.29 -14.66 2.50
N LEU A 53 -2.53 -13.69 2.03
CA LEU A 53 -1.36 -13.94 1.22
C LEU A 53 -0.09 -13.73 2.03
N THR A 54 0.90 -14.58 1.79
CA THR A 54 2.21 -14.46 2.42
C THR A 54 3.32 -14.85 1.44
N THR A 55 4.50 -14.27 1.61
CA THR A 55 5.69 -14.62 0.82
C THR A 55 6.16 -16.06 1.03
N LEU A 56 5.73 -16.70 2.13
CA LEU A 56 6.04 -18.08 2.45
C LEU A 56 5.13 -19.09 1.71
N MET A 57 4.11 -18.62 0.99
CA MET A 57 3.26 -19.51 0.21
C MET A 57 3.99 -20.09 -0.97
N HIS A 58 3.83 -21.40 -1.19
CA HIS A 58 4.20 -22.03 -2.43
C HIS A 58 3.53 -21.36 -3.63
N ALA A 59 4.23 -21.25 -4.77
CA ALA A 59 3.73 -20.60 -5.98
C ALA A 59 2.33 -21.12 -6.40
N ARG A 60 2.12 -22.45 -6.37
CA ARG A 60 0.81 -23.07 -6.66
C ARG A 60 -0.31 -22.59 -5.73
N HIS A 61 -0.04 -22.54 -4.42
CA HIS A 61 -1.04 -22.06 -3.44
C HIS A 61 -1.34 -20.59 -3.64
N ARG A 62 -0.33 -19.77 -3.95
CA ARG A 62 -0.53 -18.34 -4.26
C ARG A 62 -1.40 -18.14 -5.49
N ILE A 63 -1.13 -18.87 -6.57
CA ILE A 63 -1.93 -18.81 -7.79
C ILE A 63 -3.39 -19.21 -7.49
N ALA A 64 -3.61 -20.32 -6.78
CA ALA A 64 -4.94 -20.78 -6.41
C ALA A 64 -5.70 -19.75 -5.55
N ALA A 65 -5.05 -19.15 -4.55
CA ALA A 65 -5.62 -18.11 -3.71
C ALA A 65 -5.99 -16.86 -4.54
N LEU A 66 -5.09 -16.39 -5.41
CA LEU A 66 -5.35 -15.24 -6.28
C LEU A 66 -6.46 -15.51 -7.30
N THR A 67 -6.56 -16.73 -7.83
CA THR A 67 -7.66 -17.12 -8.73
C THR A 67 -8.99 -17.04 -8.00
N ARG A 68 -9.07 -17.59 -6.78
CA ARG A 68 -10.29 -17.54 -5.93
C ARG A 68 -10.68 -16.09 -5.61
N VAL A 69 -9.73 -15.26 -5.20
CA VAL A 69 -9.96 -13.82 -4.96
C VAL A 69 -10.55 -13.14 -6.18
N ARG A 70 -10.01 -13.37 -7.39
CA ARG A 70 -10.55 -12.80 -8.63
C ARG A 70 -11.96 -13.27 -8.94
N GLU A 71 -12.25 -14.53 -8.74
CA GLU A 71 -13.58 -15.11 -8.96
C GLU A 71 -14.61 -14.53 -8.00
N GLU A 72 -14.25 -14.38 -6.71
CA GLU A 72 -15.12 -13.78 -5.70
C GLU A 72 -15.39 -12.30 -5.99
N LEU A 73 -14.36 -11.53 -6.33
CA LEU A 73 -14.51 -10.12 -6.72
C LEU A 73 -15.44 -9.96 -7.92
N LYS A 74 -15.23 -10.75 -8.98
CA LYS A 74 -16.09 -10.71 -10.19
C LYS A 74 -17.53 -11.09 -9.91
N ALA A 75 -17.75 -12.05 -9.03
CA ALA A 75 -19.08 -12.54 -8.66
C ALA A 75 -19.79 -11.68 -7.61
N GLY A 76 -19.17 -10.60 -7.12
CA GLY A 76 -19.72 -9.78 -6.03
C GLY A 76 -19.80 -10.50 -4.69
N ARG A 77 -19.12 -11.66 -4.54
CA ARG A 77 -19.09 -12.41 -3.28
C ARG A 77 -18.18 -11.74 -2.25
N PRO A 78 -18.37 -12.03 -0.95
CA PRO A 78 -17.45 -11.58 0.08
C PRO A 78 -16.00 -11.95 -0.25
N CYS A 79 -15.09 -10.98 -0.13
CA CYS A 79 -13.66 -11.16 -0.39
C CYS A 79 -12.85 -10.17 0.46
N ARG A 80 -12.25 -10.67 1.52
CA ARG A 80 -11.44 -9.91 2.49
C ARG A 80 -10.01 -10.39 2.40
N LEU A 81 -9.19 -9.67 1.66
CA LEU A 81 -7.79 -10.06 1.44
C LEU A 81 -6.86 -9.27 2.35
N VAL A 82 -6.11 -9.97 3.19
CA VAL A 82 -5.01 -9.40 3.98
C VAL A 82 -3.68 -9.86 3.40
N ALA A 83 -2.79 -8.91 3.13
CA ALA A 83 -1.48 -9.19 2.52
C ALA A 83 -0.38 -8.24 3.05
N PRO A 84 0.86 -8.69 3.17
CA PRO A 84 1.99 -7.80 3.37
C PRO A 84 2.36 -7.08 2.07
N SER A 85 2.95 -5.89 2.19
CA SER A 85 3.30 -5.01 1.05
C SER A 85 4.12 -5.67 -0.06
N TRP A 86 4.98 -6.62 0.28
CA TRP A 86 5.82 -7.37 -0.69
C TRP A 86 5.02 -8.18 -1.73
N ILE A 87 3.73 -8.42 -1.49
CA ILE A 87 2.86 -9.18 -2.40
C ILE A 87 1.98 -8.27 -3.25
N GLU A 88 2.00 -6.98 -2.97
CA GLU A 88 1.16 -5.97 -3.61
C GLU A 88 1.22 -6.02 -5.15
N ALA A 89 2.42 -6.23 -5.72
CA ALA A 89 2.62 -6.35 -7.16
C ALA A 89 1.92 -7.55 -7.81
N GLY A 90 1.64 -8.63 -7.05
CA GLY A 90 0.99 -9.85 -7.55
C GLY A 90 -0.53 -9.89 -7.40
N VAL A 91 -1.12 -8.97 -6.65
CA VAL A 91 -2.58 -8.92 -6.46
C VAL A 91 -3.23 -8.23 -7.63
N ASP A 92 -3.74 -9.02 -8.57
CA ASP A 92 -4.49 -8.53 -9.73
C ASP A 92 -6.00 -8.59 -9.44
N GLY A 93 -6.48 -7.66 -8.61
CA GLY A 93 -7.87 -7.56 -8.18
C GLY A 93 -8.41 -6.13 -8.34
N ASP A 94 -9.72 -6.01 -8.53
CA ASP A 94 -10.44 -4.74 -8.60
C ASP A 94 -11.34 -4.58 -7.36
N PHE A 95 -10.73 -4.11 -6.26
CA PHE A 95 -11.42 -3.94 -4.99
C PHE A 95 -12.17 -2.59 -4.93
N PRO A 96 -13.34 -2.53 -4.27
CA PRO A 96 -14.01 -1.24 -3.99
C PRO A 96 -13.29 -0.44 -2.92
N THR A 97 -12.66 -1.11 -1.95
CA THR A 97 -11.98 -0.47 -0.82
C THR A 97 -10.61 -1.11 -0.60
N ALA A 98 -9.62 -0.28 -0.31
CA ALA A 98 -8.33 -0.73 0.18
C ALA A 98 -7.97 -0.03 1.50
N LEU A 99 -7.48 -0.81 2.45
CA LEU A 99 -6.85 -0.34 3.69
C LEU A 99 -5.34 -0.48 3.51
N ARG A 100 -4.58 0.60 3.73
CA ARG A 100 -3.13 0.62 3.55
C ARG A 100 -2.44 1.14 4.79
N ALA A 101 -1.62 0.34 5.44
CA ALA A 101 -0.74 0.84 6.48
C ALA A 101 0.20 1.91 5.91
N GLU A 102 0.48 2.94 6.68
CA GLU A 102 1.39 4.02 6.27
C GLU A 102 2.71 3.48 5.71
N ALA A 103 3.11 4.05 4.59
CA ALA A 103 4.37 3.80 3.90
C ALA A 103 4.73 5.05 3.07
N GLY A 104 5.50 4.91 2.02
CA GLY A 104 5.69 6.00 1.06
C GLY A 104 4.43 6.30 0.24
N LEU A 105 4.35 7.49 -0.31
CA LEU A 105 3.22 7.90 -1.16
C LEU A 105 3.13 7.06 -2.44
N ASP A 106 4.25 6.54 -2.93
CA ASP A 106 4.34 5.57 -4.01
C ASP A 106 3.57 4.27 -3.68
N SER A 107 3.74 3.76 -2.46
CA SER A 107 3.02 2.58 -1.99
C SER A 107 1.52 2.85 -1.82
N VAL A 108 1.14 4.05 -1.40
CA VAL A 108 -0.28 4.46 -1.36
C VAL A 108 -0.87 4.53 -2.77
N ALA A 109 -0.12 5.07 -3.74
CA ALA A 109 -0.54 5.10 -5.14
C ALA A 109 -0.67 3.70 -5.75
N GLN A 110 0.21 2.76 -5.38
CA GLN A 110 0.09 1.36 -5.79
C GLN A 110 -1.17 0.69 -5.23
N ALA A 111 -1.49 0.90 -3.94
CA ALA A 111 -2.73 0.41 -3.35
C ALA A 111 -3.97 1.03 -4.03
N ALA A 112 -3.92 2.33 -4.34
CA ALA A 112 -4.96 3.02 -5.10
C ALA A 112 -5.15 2.41 -6.51
N GLY A 113 -4.08 1.96 -7.14
CA GLY A 113 -4.12 1.21 -8.40
C GLY A 113 -4.79 -0.16 -8.34
N ARG A 114 -5.07 -0.69 -7.13
CA ARG A 114 -5.83 -1.94 -6.89
C ARG A 114 -7.29 -1.67 -6.52
N CYS A 115 -7.62 -0.42 -6.23
CA CYS A 115 -8.96 0.02 -5.90
C CYS A 115 -9.59 0.68 -7.13
N ASN A 116 -10.79 0.22 -7.53
CA ASN A 116 -11.49 0.68 -8.74
C ASN A 116 -10.58 0.69 -9.98
N ARG A 117 -9.79 -0.37 -10.11
CA ARG A 117 -8.77 -0.49 -11.17
C ARG A 117 -9.36 -0.38 -12.57
N GLU A 118 -10.51 -0.99 -12.78
CA GLU A 118 -11.19 -1.01 -14.06
C GLU A 118 -12.04 0.26 -14.31
N GLY A 119 -12.15 1.14 -13.30
CA GLY A 119 -12.90 2.39 -13.39
C GLY A 119 -14.41 2.19 -13.55
N ARG A 120 -14.94 1.04 -13.14
CA ARG A 120 -16.37 0.70 -13.28
C ARG A 120 -17.24 1.27 -12.18
N ARG A 121 -16.63 1.69 -11.06
CA ARG A 121 -17.33 2.26 -9.91
C ARG A 121 -17.19 3.78 -9.88
N PRO A 122 -18.19 4.48 -9.35
CA PRO A 122 -18.03 5.91 -9.05
C PRO A 122 -16.86 6.13 -8.08
N THR A 123 -16.18 7.26 -8.22
CA THR A 123 -15.07 7.64 -7.30
C THR A 123 -15.53 7.67 -5.86
N GLU A 124 -16.78 8.08 -5.61
CA GLU A 124 -17.40 8.17 -4.29
C GLU A 124 -17.59 6.82 -3.61
N ALA A 125 -17.75 5.76 -4.41
CA ALA A 125 -17.90 4.37 -3.94
C ALA A 125 -16.56 3.61 -3.87
N SER A 126 -15.45 4.30 -4.07
CA SER A 126 -14.12 3.68 -4.15
C SER A 126 -13.13 4.47 -3.29
N GLU A 127 -12.62 3.83 -2.22
CA GLU A 127 -11.77 4.53 -1.26
C GLU A 127 -10.52 3.74 -0.88
N VAL A 128 -9.46 4.50 -0.62
CA VAL A 128 -8.23 4.00 0.01
C VAL A 128 -8.07 4.70 1.34
N LEU A 129 -8.12 3.93 2.42
CA LEU A 129 -7.91 4.40 3.78
C LEU A 129 -6.48 4.10 4.19
N VAL A 130 -5.69 5.15 4.38
CA VAL A 130 -4.32 5.03 4.87
C VAL A 130 -4.32 5.21 6.38
N PHE A 131 -3.76 4.24 7.10
CA PHE A 131 -3.78 4.22 8.57
C PHE A 131 -2.39 4.03 9.17
N SER A 132 -2.20 4.55 10.38
CA SER A 132 -1.03 4.32 11.23
C SER A 132 -1.30 3.14 12.16
N PRO A 133 -0.64 1.98 11.99
CA PRO A 133 -0.78 0.87 12.93
C PRO A 133 -0.22 1.26 14.31
N VAL A 134 -0.99 1.07 15.39
CA VAL A 134 -0.57 1.48 16.73
C VAL A 134 0.55 0.58 17.26
N ASN A 135 0.40 -0.74 17.12
CA ASN A 135 1.30 -1.73 17.74
C ASN A 135 2.39 -2.26 16.77
N TRP A 136 2.47 -1.74 15.56
CA TRP A 136 3.35 -2.23 14.51
C TRP A 136 4.18 -1.10 13.91
N GLN A 137 5.42 -1.03 14.34
CA GLN A 137 6.35 -0.05 13.75
C GLN A 137 6.64 -0.39 12.28
N PRO A 138 6.81 0.63 11.42
CA PRO A 138 7.24 0.41 10.05
C PRO A 138 8.64 -0.23 10.03
N PRO A 139 8.92 -1.12 9.08
CA PRO A 139 10.27 -1.61 8.84
C PRO A 139 11.27 -0.45 8.70
N GLN A 140 12.51 -0.67 9.09
CA GLN A 140 13.55 0.38 9.10
C GLN A 140 13.70 1.05 7.74
N GLU A 141 13.63 0.27 6.66
CA GLU A 141 13.72 0.74 5.28
C GLU A 141 12.56 1.68 4.88
N LEU A 142 11.41 1.55 5.53
CA LEU A 142 10.24 2.39 5.25
C LEU A 142 10.13 3.62 6.15
N LYS A 143 10.98 3.75 7.16
CA LYS A 143 10.85 4.78 8.19
C LYS A 143 10.86 6.19 7.60
N VAL A 144 11.85 6.51 6.78
CA VAL A 144 11.98 7.84 6.15
C VAL A 144 10.78 8.13 5.24
N PHE A 145 10.37 7.15 4.45
CA PHE A 145 9.22 7.28 3.54
C PHE A 145 7.92 7.55 4.31
N THR A 146 7.71 6.83 5.41
CA THR A 146 6.54 6.99 6.28
C THR A 146 6.52 8.35 6.98
N GLU A 147 7.67 8.83 7.46
CA GLU A 147 7.79 10.15 8.09
C GLU A 147 7.46 11.26 7.12
N VAL A 148 8.02 11.21 5.90
CA VAL A 148 7.72 12.20 4.85
C VAL A 148 6.24 12.13 4.44
N PHE A 149 5.68 10.91 4.31
CA PHE A 149 4.26 10.75 4.03
C PHE A 149 3.39 11.44 5.10
N ARG A 150 3.68 11.24 6.39
CA ARG A 150 2.95 11.89 7.50
C ARG A 150 3.00 13.42 7.43
N GLU A 151 4.12 13.99 7.02
CA GLU A 151 4.24 15.44 6.83
C GLU A 151 3.33 15.93 5.72
N ILE A 152 3.30 15.20 4.60
CA ILE A 152 2.44 15.54 3.47
C ILE A 152 0.96 15.38 3.86
N ALA A 153 0.59 14.30 4.52
CA ALA A 153 -0.78 14.05 4.96
C ALA A 153 -1.32 15.15 5.91
N ARG A 154 -0.45 15.78 6.71
CA ARG A 154 -0.81 16.93 7.57
C ARG A 154 -0.96 18.23 6.81
N THR A 155 -0.19 18.44 5.76
CA THR A 155 -0.15 19.73 5.02
C THR A 155 -1.07 19.73 3.80
N HIS A 156 -1.46 18.56 3.30
CA HIS A 156 -2.34 18.38 2.14
C HIS A 156 -3.58 17.61 2.57
N SER A 157 -4.55 18.30 3.17
CA SER A 157 -5.81 17.70 3.67
C SER A 157 -6.78 17.28 2.55
N GLY A 158 -6.47 17.59 1.30
CA GLY A 158 -7.27 17.25 0.13
C GLY A 158 -6.90 15.89 -0.46
N ASP A 159 -6.54 15.88 -1.73
CA ASP A 159 -6.15 14.70 -2.46
C ASP A 159 -4.65 14.41 -2.29
N LEU A 160 -4.31 13.38 -1.53
CA LEU A 160 -2.93 12.95 -1.32
C LEU A 160 -2.24 12.47 -2.61
N LEU A 161 -2.99 12.15 -3.66
CA LEU A 161 -2.47 11.80 -4.98
C LEU A 161 -2.58 12.94 -6.00
N ALA A 162 -2.88 14.17 -5.56
CA ALA A 162 -2.77 15.34 -6.40
C ALA A 162 -1.30 15.59 -6.77
N MET A 163 -1.06 16.16 -7.96
CA MET A 163 0.30 16.43 -8.45
C MET A 163 1.11 17.28 -7.48
N GLU A 164 0.47 18.25 -6.81
CA GLU A 164 1.09 19.13 -5.82
C GLU A 164 1.58 18.33 -4.60
N ALA A 165 0.76 17.39 -4.09
CA ALA A 165 1.12 16.53 -2.97
C ALA A 165 2.25 15.56 -3.34
N ILE A 166 2.17 14.95 -4.53
CA ILE A 166 3.21 14.07 -5.06
C ILE A 166 4.52 14.83 -5.21
N HIS A 167 4.51 16.01 -5.82
CA HIS A 167 5.70 16.83 -6.00
C HIS A 167 6.30 17.24 -4.64
N ALA A 168 5.49 17.71 -3.70
CA ALA A 168 5.92 18.07 -2.37
C ALA A 168 6.53 16.87 -1.61
N TYR A 169 5.94 15.67 -1.77
CA TYR A 169 6.47 14.43 -1.20
C TYR A 169 7.87 14.12 -1.71
N PHE A 170 8.07 14.06 -3.03
CA PHE A 170 9.37 13.72 -3.60
C PHE A 170 10.42 14.78 -3.32
N GLN A 171 10.07 16.07 -3.33
CA GLN A 171 11.00 17.13 -2.94
C GLN A 171 11.50 16.95 -1.50
N ARG A 172 10.61 16.65 -0.54
CA ARG A 172 11.00 16.42 0.84
C ARG A 172 11.81 15.13 0.99
N LEU A 173 11.39 14.07 0.31
CA LEU A 173 12.06 12.79 0.33
C LEU A 173 13.51 12.91 -0.16
N TYR A 174 13.72 13.52 -1.32
CA TYR A 174 15.06 13.70 -1.90
C TYR A 174 15.96 14.56 -1.01
N ARG A 175 15.42 15.62 -0.40
CA ARG A 175 16.19 16.41 0.57
C ARG A 175 16.62 15.61 1.80
N ARG A 176 15.77 14.68 2.28
CA ARG A 176 16.10 13.84 3.44
C ARG A 176 17.08 12.72 3.11
N LEU A 177 16.93 12.11 1.95
CA LEU A 177 17.82 11.04 1.50
C LEU A 177 19.22 11.58 1.17
N GLY A 178 19.30 12.80 0.63
CA GLY A 178 20.56 13.39 0.18
C GLY A 178 21.20 12.64 -0.98
N ASP A 179 22.21 13.24 -1.61
CA ASP A 179 22.87 12.66 -2.78
C ASP A 179 23.53 11.31 -2.51
N ASN A 180 24.10 11.12 -1.31
CA ASN A 180 24.79 9.89 -0.95
C ASN A 180 23.88 8.65 -0.80
N LEU A 181 22.59 8.84 -0.46
CA LEU A 181 21.62 7.75 -0.34
C LEU A 181 20.91 7.48 -1.67
N LEU A 182 20.81 8.48 -2.53
CA LEU A 182 20.24 8.35 -3.87
C LEU A 182 21.24 7.72 -4.85
N ASP A 183 22.54 7.95 -4.64
CA ASP A 183 23.64 7.41 -5.44
C ASP A 183 24.53 6.46 -4.59
N HIS A 184 23.89 5.50 -3.91
CA HIS A 184 24.56 4.54 -3.01
C HIS A 184 25.73 3.81 -3.67
N GLU A 185 25.59 3.48 -4.96
CA GLU A 185 26.63 2.83 -5.77
C GLU A 185 27.64 3.82 -6.34
N ALA A 186 27.56 5.10 -5.98
CA ALA A 186 28.40 6.19 -6.52
C ALA A 186 28.45 6.21 -8.07
N THR A 187 27.36 5.79 -8.70
CA THR A 187 27.25 5.69 -10.17
C THR A 187 27.49 7.04 -10.86
N LEU A 188 26.93 8.13 -10.31
CA LEU A 188 27.14 9.48 -10.83
C LEU A 188 28.60 9.91 -10.70
N THR A 189 29.28 9.53 -9.61
CA THR A 189 30.68 9.82 -9.39
C THR A 189 31.54 9.04 -10.37
N GLN A 190 31.23 7.76 -10.61
CA GLN A 190 31.93 6.91 -11.59
C GLN A 190 31.74 7.44 -13.03
N LEU A 191 30.55 7.86 -13.41
CA LEU A 191 30.27 8.46 -14.71
C LEU A 191 31.06 9.77 -14.91
N ARG A 192 31.11 10.64 -13.91
CA ARG A 192 31.87 11.91 -13.97
C ARG A 192 33.39 11.70 -14.06
N THR A 193 33.91 10.61 -13.46
CA THR A 193 35.32 10.26 -13.55
C THR A 193 35.66 9.61 -14.89
N ALA A 194 34.77 8.81 -15.46
CA ALA A 194 34.96 8.21 -16.79
C ALA A 194 35.03 9.28 -17.90
N ASP A 195 34.21 10.36 -17.78
CA ASP A 195 34.17 11.46 -18.76
C ASP A 195 35.44 12.35 -18.71
N ARG A 196 36.18 12.33 -17.58
CA ARG A 196 37.46 13.06 -17.42
C ARG A 196 38.69 12.26 -17.80
N GLY A 197 38.57 10.96 -18.02
CA GLY A 197 39.66 10.05 -18.40
C GLY A 197 39.85 9.86 -19.90
N GLY A 198 39.11 10.59 -20.73
CA GLY A 198 39.12 10.50 -22.20
C GLY A 198 39.80 11.68 -22.89
N GLN A 199 40.89 12.24 -22.32
CA GLN A 199 41.76 13.17 -22.99
C GLN A 199 43.19 12.65 -23.04
#